data_5f342fcfcd103dc7c349958a701774dc
#
_entry.id   5f342fcfcd103dc7c349958a701774dc
#
_cell.length_a   1.000
_cell.length_b   1.000
_cell.length_c   1.000
_cell.angle_alpha   90.00
_cell.angle_beta   90.00
_cell.angle_gamma   90.00
#
_symmetry.space_group_name_H-M   'P 1'
#
loop_
_entity.id
_entity.type
_entity.pdbx_description
1 polymer ?
#
loop_
_entity_poly.entity_id
_entity_poly.type
_entity_poly.pdbx_seq_one_letter_code
_entity_poly.pdbx_strand_id
1 'polypeptide(L)'
;MSETRPAPRITADLSVRVWGMAAGGQAFSQHVRARNISSSGALFSGFEHELKVGDVIGVQYGDRKSRCKVIWFMDGGPLQKMQAGVEIVADQDCPWKTELAPEQIAPPPEPNNRRRFARHRVSFPLEFRDERVKIPMRVNATDVSGNGCYVETILPLAVGTTLRVEFWIDEEKISTSAVVRTSDPGVGNGVEFMGLTPATKQRLQDHLDKIDPLRANVFERKAGL
;
A
#
# COMPACT_ATOMS: atom_id res chain seq x y z
N MET A 1 6.16 4.40 31.56
CA MET A 1 4.88 4.86 31.02
C MET A 1 4.41 3.76 30.06
N SER A 2 3.32 3.07 30.38
CA SER A 2 2.77 2.02 29.51
C SER A 2 2.04 2.71 28.35
N GLU A 3 2.63 2.68 27.16
CA GLU A 3 1.94 3.14 25.94
C GLU A 3 0.71 2.25 25.73
N THR A 4 -0.46 2.84 25.88
CA THR A 4 -1.73 2.15 25.60
C THR A 4 -1.77 1.83 24.11
N ARG A 5 -1.60 0.57 23.76
CA ARG A 5 -1.62 0.10 22.36
C ARG A 5 -3.01 0.35 21.76
N PRO A 6 -3.11 0.97 20.58
CA PRO A 6 -4.38 1.45 20.03
C PRO A 6 -5.36 0.34 19.59
N ALA A 7 -4.93 -0.92 19.48
CA ALA A 7 -5.78 -2.04 19.04
C ALA A 7 -5.47 -3.33 19.82
N PRO A 8 -6.49 -4.08 20.24
CA PRO A 8 -6.31 -5.39 20.86
C PRO A 8 -5.67 -6.38 19.88
N ARG A 9 -4.85 -7.27 20.39
CA ARG A 9 -4.19 -8.33 19.62
C ARG A 9 -4.79 -9.68 19.95
N ILE A 10 -4.93 -10.52 18.94
CA ILE A 10 -5.30 -11.91 19.08
C ILE A 10 -4.15 -12.83 18.66
N THR A 11 -4.05 -13.97 19.30
CA THR A 11 -3.16 -15.04 18.86
C THR A 11 -3.73 -15.65 17.59
N ALA A 12 -2.88 -15.81 16.59
CA ALA A 12 -3.22 -16.39 15.30
C ALA A 12 -2.07 -17.27 14.81
N ASP A 13 -2.30 -18.02 13.77
CA ASP A 13 -1.28 -18.78 13.05
C ASP A 13 -1.58 -18.77 11.55
N LEU A 14 -1.45 -17.59 10.92
CA LEU A 14 -1.80 -17.38 9.54
C LEU A 14 -0.56 -17.47 8.64
N SER A 15 -0.69 -18.17 7.51
CA SER A 15 0.34 -18.14 6.48
C SER A 15 0.15 -16.90 5.63
N VAL A 16 1.11 -15.98 5.63
CA VAL A 16 1.09 -14.75 4.86
C VAL A 16 2.28 -14.69 3.93
N ARG A 17 2.07 -14.21 2.71
CA ARG A 17 3.14 -13.93 1.77
C ARG A 17 3.68 -12.54 2.04
N VAL A 18 5.01 -12.41 2.12
CA VAL A 18 5.71 -11.13 2.29
C VAL A 18 6.75 -10.94 1.21
N TRP A 19 7.00 -9.71 0.81
CA TRP A 19 8.04 -9.37 -0.16
C TRP A 19 8.61 -7.98 0.12
N GLY A 20 9.83 -7.75 -0.34
CA GLY A 20 10.52 -6.48 -0.13
C GLY A 20 12.00 -6.59 -0.47
N MET A 21 12.79 -5.76 0.17
CA MET A 21 14.25 -5.77 0.09
C MET A 21 14.84 -6.19 1.43
N ALA A 22 15.71 -7.19 1.42
CA ALA A 22 16.47 -7.60 2.59
C ALA A 22 17.53 -6.54 2.97
N ALA A 23 18.03 -6.59 4.21
CA ALA A 23 19.07 -5.69 4.70
C ALA A 23 20.34 -5.70 3.83
N GLY A 24 20.64 -6.82 3.18
CA GLY A 24 21.74 -6.99 2.22
C GLY A 24 21.46 -6.48 0.80
N GLY A 25 20.30 -5.87 0.52
CA GLY A 25 19.96 -5.32 -0.79
C GLY A 25 19.43 -6.35 -1.79
N GLN A 26 19.06 -7.55 -1.36
CA GLN A 26 18.45 -8.58 -2.19
C GLN A 26 16.92 -8.49 -2.13
N ALA A 27 16.25 -8.53 -3.28
CA ALA A 27 14.82 -8.67 -3.31
C ALA A 27 14.41 -10.06 -2.82
N PHE A 28 13.37 -10.14 -1.98
CA PHE A 28 12.85 -11.41 -1.48
C PHE A 28 11.32 -11.50 -1.64
N SER A 29 10.83 -12.72 -1.69
CA SER A 29 9.41 -13.04 -1.57
C SER A 29 9.29 -14.42 -0.94
N GLN A 30 8.66 -14.50 0.23
CA GLN A 30 8.54 -15.73 1.01
C GLN A 30 7.22 -15.80 1.78
N HIS A 31 6.91 -16.96 2.36
CA HIS A 31 5.82 -17.12 3.31
C HIS A 31 6.36 -17.08 4.73
N VAL A 32 5.68 -16.34 5.59
CA VAL A 32 5.95 -16.25 7.03
C VAL A 32 4.66 -16.55 7.81
N ARG A 33 4.79 -16.73 9.13
CA ARG A 33 3.64 -16.99 10.01
C ARG A 33 3.30 -15.73 10.80
N ALA A 34 2.07 -15.24 10.64
CA ALA A 34 1.53 -14.19 11.50
C ALA A 34 1.02 -14.83 12.79
N ARG A 35 1.67 -14.50 13.92
CA ARG A 35 1.43 -15.11 15.23
C ARG A 35 0.50 -14.31 16.13
N ASN A 36 0.66 -12.99 16.15
CA ASN A 36 -0.19 -12.06 16.89
C ASN A 36 -0.63 -10.98 15.92
N ILE A 37 -1.92 -10.87 15.70
CA ILE A 37 -2.50 -9.92 14.75
C ILE A 37 -3.41 -8.92 15.44
N SER A 38 -3.50 -7.73 14.89
CA SER A 38 -4.46 -6.69 15.25
C SER A 38 -4.88 -5.92 14.00
N SER A 39 -5.83 -5.01 14.14
CA SER A 39 -6.23 -4.14 13.02
C SER A 39 -5.13 -3.19 12.53
N SER A 40 -4.06 -2.96 13.32
CA SER A 40 -2.96 -2.05 13.00
C SER A 40 -1.63 -2.72 12.71
N GLY A 41 -1.47 -4.04 12.94
CA GLY A 41 -0.19 -4.71 12.72
C GLY A 41 -0.17 -6.16 13.16
N ALA A 42 1.02 -6.78 13.07
CA ALA A 42 1.22 -8.19 13.42
C ALA A 42 2.64 -8.46 13.92
N LEU A 43 2.79 -9.63 14.53
CA LEU A 43 4.06 -10.32 14.75
C LEU A 43 4.23 -11.37 13.65
N PHE A 44 5.26 -11.25 12.85
CA PHE A 44 5.65 -12.26 11.86
C PHE A 44 6.85 -13.08 12.34
N SER A 45 6.83 -14.37 12.05
CA SER A 45 7.94 -15.29 12.35
C SER A 45 8.25 -16.18 11.14
N GLY A 46 9.51 -16.55 10.99
CA GLY A 46 9.97 -17.42 9.92
C GLY A 46 10.59 -16.68 8.75
N PHE A 47 11.13 -15.48 8.98
CA PHE A 47 11.95 -14.81 7.98
C PHE A 47 13.23 -15.62 7.71
N GLU A 48 13.65 -15.62 6.45
CA GLU A 48 14.91 -16.18 5.97
C GLU A 48 15.94 -15.09 5.67
N HIS A 49 15.49 -13.83 5.68
CA HIS A 49 16.29 -12.65 5.39
C HIS A 49 16.15 -11.62 6.50
N GLU A 50 17.27 -10.98 6.82
CA GLU A 50 17.30 -9.87 7.76
C GLU A 50 16.60 -8.64 7.14
N LEU A 51 15.81 -7.94 7.97
CA LEU A 51 15.11 -6.70 7.62
C LEU A 51 15.63 -5.55 8.49
N LYS A 52 15.57 -4.34 7.97
CA LYS A 52 15.88 -3.13 8.75
C LYS A 52 14.62 -2.52 9.35
N VAL A 53 14.73 -2.04 10.57
CA VAL A 53 13.67 -1.23 11.19
C VAL A 53 13.43 0.01 10.32
N GLY A 54 12.15 0.26 10.02
CA GLY A 54 11.73 1.34 9.15
C GLY A 54 11.47 0.93 7.70
N ASP A 55 11.96 -0.24 7.26
CA ASP A 55 11.67 -0.77 5.93
C ASP A 55 10.16 -0.99 5.76
N VAL A 56 9.69 -0.80 4.53
CA VAL A 56 8.34 -1.16 4.12
C VAL A 56 8.40 -2.46 3.36
N ILE A 57 7.56 -3.41 3.76
CA ILE A 57 7.36 -4.69 3.09
C ILE A 57 5.94 -4.82 2.57
N GLY A 58 5.76 -5.48 1.44
CA GLY A 58 4.46 -5.90 0.96
C GLY A 58 4.01 -7.15 1.71
N VAL A 59 2.71 -7.23 2.00
CA VAL A 59 2.08 -8.35 2.73
C VAL A 59 0.81 -8.75 2.00
N GLN A 60 0.58 -10.05 1.85
CA GLN A 60 -0.65 -10.59 1.26
C GLN A 60 -1.19 -11.72 2.12
N TYR A 61 -2.49 -11.64 2.43
CA TYR A 61 -3.26 -12.71 3.03
C TYR A 61 -4.54 -12.96 2.22
N GLY A 62 -4.69 -14.15 1.66
CA GLY A 62 -5.70 -14.43 0.64
C GLY A 62 -5.54 -13.49 -0.56
N ASP A 63 -6.63 -12.86 -0.96
CA ASP A 63 -6.66 -11.89 -2.07
C ASP A 63 -6.31 -10.46 -1.64
N ARG A 64 -6.08 -10.23 -0.34
CA ARG A 64 -5.85 -8.90 0.21
C ARG A 64 -4.37 -8.61 0.35
N LYS A 65 -3.96 -7.48 -0.22
CA LYS A 65 -2.59 -6.96 -0.09
C LYS A 65 -2.58 -5.72 0.78
N SER A 66 -1.45 -5.50 1.44
CA SER A 66 -1.18 -4.30 2.24
C SER A 66 0.31 -4.02 2.28
N ARG A 67 0.68 -2.83 2.69
CA ARG A 67 2.05 -2.47 3.00
C ARG A 67 2.19 -2.34 4.51
N CYS A 68 3.27 -2.91 5.03
CA CYS A 68 3.57 -2.86 6.45
C CYS A 68 4.98 -2.30 6.66
N LYS A 69 5.14 -1.47 7.67
CA LYS A 69 6.43 -0.95 8.13
C LYS A 69 6.99 -1.86 9.20
N VAL A 70 8.26 -2.21 9.10
CA VAL A 70 9.00 -2.95 10.13
C VAL A 70 9.27 -2.01 11.32
N ILE A 71 8.72 -2.35 12.48
CA ILE A 71 8.88 -1.56 13.72
C ILE A 71 10.02 -2.09 14.56
N TRP A 72 10.22 -3.40 14.57
CA TRP A 72 11.37 -4.06 15.18
C TRP A 72 11.64 -5.37 14.44
N PHE A 73 12.88 -5.80 14.50
CA PHE A 73 13.36 -7.05 13.94
C PHE A 73 14.24 -7.75 14.98
N MET A 74 14.12 -9.06 15.09
CA MET A 74 14.92 -9.87 15.99
C MET A 74 15.41 -11.12 15.25
N ASP A 75 16.71 -11.30 15.25
CA ASP A 75 17.31 -12.57 14.89
C ASP A 75 17.14 -13.55 16.07
N GLY A 76 16.45 -14.64 15.83
CA GLY A 76 16.18 -15.67 16.84
C GLY A 76 17.40 -16.54 17.18
N GLY A 77 18.55 -16.32 16.53
CA GLY A 77 19.72 -17.19 16.69
C GLY A 77 19.51 -18.59 16.12
N PRO A 78 20.41 -19.54 16.42
CA PRO A 78 20.43 -20.87 15.78
C PRO A 78 19.19 -21.73 16.05
N LEU A 79 18.45 -21.44 17.10
CA LEU A 79 17.31 -22.25 17.55
C LEU A 79 15.94 -21.60 17.33
N GLN A 80 15.90 -20.32 16.98
CA GLN A 80 14.64 -19.61 16.75
C GLN A 80 14.65 -18.93 15.40
N LYS A 81 13.50 -18.98 14.73
CA LYS A 81 13.33 -18.26 13.46
C LYS A 81 13.31 -16.76 13.68
N MET A 82 13.87 -16.01 12.74
CA MET A 82 13.84 -14.55 12.72
C MET A 82 12.39 -14.04 12.79
N GLN A 83 12.19 -12.96 13.53
CA GLN A 83 10.87 -12.37 13.80
C GLN A 83 10.88 -10.88 13.55
N ALA A 84 9.73 -10.35 13.13
CA ALA A 84 9.51 -8.92 12.97
C ALA A 84 8.15 -8.51 13.54
N GLY A 85 8.13 -7.39 14.26
CA GLY A 85 6.90 -6.67 14.52
C GLY A 85 6.67 -5.66 13.42
N VAL A 86 5.46 -5.68 12.86
CA VAL A 86 5.10 -4.80 11.75
C VAL A 86 3.85 -4.00 12.06
N GLU A 87 3.78 -2.79 11.52
CA GLU A 87 2.63 -1.91 11.55
C GLU A 87 2.11 -1.69 10.13
N ILE A 88 0.80 -1.74 9.96
CA ILE A 88 0.17 -1.44 8.68
C ILE A 88 0.38 0.04 8.37
N VAL A 89 0.91 0.34 7.17
CA VAL A 89 1.11 1.73 6.72
C VAL A 89 -0.22 2.47 6.70
N ALA A 90 -0.22 3.72 7.10
CA ALA A 90 -1.42 4.55 7.14
C ALA A 90 -2.19 4.50 5.81
N ASP A 91 -3.52 4.39 5.91
CA ASP A 91 -4.49 4.25 4.79
C ASP A 91 -4.42 2.92 4.04
N GLN A 92 -3.72 1.93 4.58
CA GLN A 92 -3.80 0.55 4.10
C GLN A 92 -4.86 -0.22 4.89
N ASP A 93 -5.61 -1.12 4.22
CA ASP A 93 -6.54 -2.01 4.93
C ASP A 93 -5.79 -3.14 5.61
N CYS A 94 -6.36 -3.60 6.70
CA CYS A 94 -5.87 -4.78 7.38
C CYS A 94 -6.10 -6.03 6.47
N PRO A 95 -5.05 -6.72 6.00
CA PRO A 95 -5.21 -7.85 5.10
C PRO A 95 -5.91 -9.04 5.76
N TRP A 96 -5.74 -9.22 7.07
CA TRP A 96 -6.39 -10.27 7.90
C TRP A 96 -7.62 -9.76 8.66
N LYS A 97 -8.30 -8.72 8.17
CA LYS A 97 -9.51 -8.16 8.81
C LYS A 97 -10.60 -9.20 9.07
N THR A 98 -10.71 -10.20 8.21
CA THR A 98 -11.69 -11.28 8.36
C THR A 98 -11.45 -12.21 9.54
N GLU A 99 -10.23 -12.25 10.05
CA GLU A 99 -9.83 -13.06 11.20
C GLU A 99 -10.05 -12.33 12.54
N LEU A 100 -10.38 -11.05 12.48
CA LEU A 100 -10.64 -10.23 13.66
C LEU A 100 -12.15 -10.16 13.92
N ALA A 101 -12.55 -10.34 15.20
CA ALA A 101 -13.92 -10.06 15.60
C ALA A 101 -14.23 -8.56 15.47
N PRO A 102 -15.53 -8.17 15.28
CA PRO A 102 -15.89 -6.76 15.13
C PRO A 102 -15.37 -5.84 16.24
N GLU A 103 -15.31 -6.33 17.47
CA GLU A 103 -14.82 -5.58 18.64
C GLU A 103 -13.31 -5.35 18.61
N GLN A 104 -12.58 -6.13 17.80
CA GLN A 104 -11.12 -6.07 17.66
C GLN A 104 -10.68 -5.19 16.50
N ILE A 105 -11.64 -4.74 15.70
CA ILE A 105 -11.41 -3.78 14.63
C ILE A 105 -11.47 -2.41 15.27
N ALA A 106 -10.32 -1.78 15.48
CA ALA A 106 -10.31 -0.37 15.91
C ALA A 106 -11.17 0.45 14.93
N PRO A 107 -11.98 1.39 15.42
CA PRO A 107 -12.67 2.32 14.53
C PRO A 107 -11.63 2.95 13.61
N PRO A 108 -11.97 3.18 12.32
CA PRO A 108 -11.06 3.86 11.42
C PRO A 108 -10.60 5.15 12.10
N PRO A 109 -9.30 5.47 12.08
CA PRO A 109 -8.82 6.73 12.62
C PRO A 109 -9.69 7.83 12.01
N GLU A 110 -10.12 8.77 12.84
CA GLU A 110 -10.86 9.96 12.40
C GLU A 110 -10.17 10.46 11.13
N PRO A 111 -10.88 10.71 10.04
CA PRO A 111 -10.27 11.09 8.78
C PRO A 111 -9.41 12.32 9.07
N ASN A 112 -8.10 12.09 9.13
CA ASN A 112 -7.14 13.16 9.28
C ASN A 112 -7.29 13.99 8.00
N ASN A 113 -8.07 15.06 8.09
CA ASN A 113 -8.67 15.84 6.99
C ASN A 113 -7.61 16.59 6.15
N ARG A 114 -6.35 16.08 6.13
CA ARG A 114 -5.24 16.59 5.32
C ARG A 114 -5.34 16.18 3.86
N ARG A 115 -6.21 15.20 3.53
CA ARG A 115 -6.36 14.71 2.16
C ARG A 115 -7.61 15.26 1.50
N ARG A 116 -7.40 16.04 0.46
CA ARG A 116 -8.48 16.63 -0.35
C ARG A 116 -9.21 15.58 -1.20
N PHE A 117 -8.56 14.43 -1.53
CA PHE A 117 -9.09 13.37 -2.37
C PHE A 117 -8.93 12.02 -1.68
N ALA A 118 -9.98 11.20 -1.74
CA ALA A 118 -9.95 9.83 -1.27
C ALA A 118 -9.02 8.98 -2.16
N ARG A 119 -8.41 7.96 -1.60
CA ARG A 119 -7.65 6.95 -2.35
C ARG A 119 -8.52 5.76 -2.66
N HIS A 120 -8.38 5.25 -3.88
CA HIS A 120 -9.08 4.08 -4.36
C HIS A 120 -8.10 2.94 -4.59
N ARG A 121 -8.47 1.75 -4.15
CA ARG A 121 -7.70 0.53 -4.38
C ARG A 121 -8.20 -0.17 -5.61
N VAL A 122 -7.73 0.32 -6.72
CA VAL A 122 -8.08 -0.19 -8.05
C VAL A 122 -6.81 -0.49 -8.82
N SER A 123 -6.84 -1.49 -9.68
CA SER A 123 -5.79 -1.68 -10.67
C SER A 123 -5.99 -0.65 -11.78
N PHE A 124 -5.19 0.40 -11.75
CA PHE A 124 -5.33 1.52 -12.70
C PHE A 124 -4.12 1.57 -13.64
N PRO A 125 -4.31 1.29 -14.93
CA PRO A 125 -3.21 1.26 -15.90
C PRO A 125 -2.74 2.67 -16.19
N LEU A 126 -1.41 2.87 -16.17
CA LEU A 126 -0.79 4.11 -16.60
C LEU A 126 0.56 3.85 -17.26
N GLU A 127 1.03 4.82 -18.00
CA GLU A 127 2.32 4.82 -18.66
C GLU A 127 3.21 5.88 -18.01
N PHE A 128 4.37 5.46 -17.54
CA PHE A 128 5.40 6.34 -17.02
C PHE A 128 6.50 6.55 -18.06
N ARG A 129 7.01 7.77 -18.12
CA ARG A 129 8.26 8.10 -18.82
C ARG A 129 9.14 8.89 -17.86
N ASP A 130 10.30 8.35 -17.56
CA ASP A 130 11.37 9.13 -16.95
C ASP A 130 11.87 10.14 -17.98
N GLU A 131 11.90 11.41 -17.63
CA GLU A 131 12.34 12.49 -18.54
C GLU A 131 13.78 12.29 -19.03
N ARG A 132 14.61 11.53 -18.30
CA ARG A 132 15.99 11.24 -18.64
C ARG A 132 16.14 10.08 -19.63
N VAL A 133 15.32 9.02 -19.44
CA VAL A 133 15.48 7.76 -20.20
C VAL A 133 14.53 7.70 -21.39
N LYS A 134 13.43 8.45 -21.39
CA LYS A 134 12.42 8.54 -22.47
C LYS A 134 11.74 7.23 -22.89
N ILE A 135 12.04 6.11 -22.22
CA ILE A 135 11.42 4.80 -22.46
C ILE A 135 10.10 4.74 -21.69
N PRO A 136 8.97 4.49 -22.38
CA PRO A 136 7.70 4.34 -21.70
C PRO A 136 7.66 3.02 -20.91
N MET A 137 7.25 3.07 -19.66
CA MET A 137 6.99 1.92 -18.81
C MET A 137 5.50 1.83 -18.53
N ARG A 138 4.87 0.73 -18.93
CA ARG A 138 3.48 0.45 -18.57
C ARG A 138 3.43 -0.19 -17.20
N VAL A 139 2.66 0.41 -16.30
CA VAL A 139 2.54 -0.02 -14.91
C VAL A 139 1.08 0.04 -14.47
N ASN A 140 0.76 -0.72 -13.43
CA ASN A 140 -0.53 -0.62 -12.77
C ASN A 140 -0.35 0.06 -11.41
N ALA A 141 -1.07 1.15 -11.20
CA ALA A 141 -1.20 1.75 -9.89
C ALA A 141 -2.21 0.97 -9.04
N THR A 142 -1.95 0.88 -7.76
CA THR A 142 -2.78 0.12 -6.81
C THR A 142 -3.55 1.00 -5.83
N ASP A 143 -3.04 2.19 -5.53
CA ASP A 143 -3.70 3.21 -4.71
C ASP A 143 -3.73 4.51 -5.51
N VAL A 144 -4.88 4.93 -6.00
CA VAL A 144 -5.01 6.10 -6.88
C VAL A 144 -5.95 7.13 -6.28
N SER A 145 -5.65 8.41 -6.50
CA SER A 145 -6.50 9.55 -6.13
C SER A 145 -6.27 10.70 -7.11
N GLY A 146 -7.06 11.76 -7.03
CA GLY A 146 -6.86 12.98 -7.82
C GLY A 146 -5.48 13.66 -7.62
N ASN A 147 -4.71 13.31 -6.59
CA ASN A 147 -3.39 13.90 -6.33
C ASN A 147 -2.21 13.01 -6.68
N GLY A 148 -2.40 11.71 -6.89
CA GLY A 148 -1.30 10.79 -7.15
C GLY A 148 -1.69 9.34 -7.01
N CYS A 149 -0.69 8.48 -7.12
CA CYS A 149 -0.87 7.03 -7.07
C CYS A 149 0.31 6.33 -6.38
N TYR A 150 0.12 5.06 -6.07
CA TYR A 150 1.19 4.15 -5.71
C TYR A 150 1.35 3.08 -6.78
N VAL A 151 2.59 2.80 -7.16
CA VAL A 151 2.94 1.82 -8.20
C VAL A 151 3.81 0.74 -7.61
N GLU A 152 3.38 -0.52 -7.74
CA GLU A 152 4.17 -1.67 -7.31
C GLU A 152 5.31 -1.92 -8.31
N THR A 153 6.53 -1.94 -7.82
CA THR A 153 7.74 -2.27 -8.60
C THR A 153 8.85 -2.81 -7.70
N ILE A 154 9.59 -3.79 -8.19
CA ILE A 154 10.74 -4.36 -7.47
C ILE A 154 11.91 -3.37 -7.45
N LEU A 155 12.04 -2.57 -8.51
CA LEU A 155 13.10 -1.57 -8.68
C LEU A 155 12.47 -0.16 -8.66
N PRO A 156 12.21 0.39 -7.49
CA PRO A 156 11.63 1.71 -7.39
C PRO A 156 12.61 2.81 -7.79
N LEU A 157 12.07 3.85 -8.38
CA LEU A 157 12.80 5.06 -8.73
C LEU A 157 13.16 5.85 -7.47
N ALA A 158 14.22 6.63 -7.54
CA ALA A 158 14.65 7.50 -6.43
C ALA A 158 13.61 8.61 -6.14
N VAL A 159 13.49 8.98 -4.87
CA VAL A 159 12.66 10.13 -4.44
C VAL A 159 13.15 11.39 -5.15
N GLY A 160 12.21 12.23 -5.62
CA GLY A 160 12.48 13.43 -6.39
C GLY A 160 12.60 13.21 -7.91
N THR A 161 12.56 11.95 -8.38
CA THR A 161 12.56 11.69 -9.84
C THR A 161 11.30 12.29 -10.46
N THR A 162 11.50 13.08 -11.52
CA THR A 162 10.41 13.67 -12.31
C THR A 162 10.00 12.70 -13.41
N LEU A 163 8.70 12.50 -13.54
CA LEU A 163 8.08 11.59 -14.48
C LEU A 163 7.07 12.34 -15.34
N ARG A 164 6.90 11.90 -16.58
CA ARG A 164 5.69 12.13 -17.35
C ARG A 164 4.78 10.93 -17.18
N VAL A 165 3.53 11.18 -16.79
CA VAL A 165 2.52 10.16 -16.56
C VAL A 165 1.38 10.32 -17.55
N GLU A 166 0.99 9.24 -18.18
CA GLU A 166 -0.13 9.20 -19.12
C GLU A 166 -1.12 8.12 -18.70
N PHE A 167 -2.40 8.45 -18.68
CA PHE A 167 -3.50 7.54 -18.35
C PHE A 167 -4.79 7.98 -19.06
N TRP A 168 -5.79 7.11 -19.01
CA TRP A 168 -7.08 7.36 -19.64
C TRP A 168 -8.16 7.57 -18.59
N ILE A 169 -8.96 8.62 -18.79
CA ILE A 169 -10.22 8.84 -18.08
C ILE A 169 -11.32 8.74 -19.13
N ASP A 170 -12.14 7.70 -19.03
CA ASP A 170 -13.09 7.33 -20.08
C ASP A 170 -12.36 7.17 -21.43
N GLU A 171 -12.65 7.96 -22.45
CA GLU A 171 -12.01 7.92 -23.77
C GLU A 171 -10.90 8.96 -23.97
N GLU A 172 -10.67 9.82 -22.97
CA GLU A 172 -9.69 10.91 -23.06
C GLU A 172 -8.35 10.51 -22.43
N LYS A 173 -7.28 10.71 -23.21
CA LYS A 173 -5.91 10.53 -22.76
C LYS A 173 -5.44 11.76 -21.98
N ILE A 174 -5.11 11.57 -20.73
CA ILE A 174 -4.55 12.61 -19.86
C ILE A 174 -3.04 12.44 -19.78
N SER A 175 -2.31 13.54 -19.92
CA SER A 175 -0.85 13.57 -19.74
C SER A 175 -0.50 14.63 -18.68
N THR A 176 0.33 14.28 -17.72
CA THR A 176 0.74 15.17 -16.63
C THR A 176 2.18 14.91 -16.20
N SER A 177 2.82 15.92 -15.61
CA SER A 177 4.06 15.73 -14.87
C SER A 177 3.75 15.14 -13.49
N ALA A 178 4.69 14.37 -12.97
CA ALA A 178 4.61 13.78 -11.64
C ALA A 178 5.99 13.69 -11.00
N VAL A 179 6.00 13.51 -9.68
CA VAL A 179 7.24 13.40 -8.91
C VAL A 179 7.14 12.22 -7.96
N VAL A 180 8.21 11.44 -7.85
CA VAL A 180 8.33 10.36 -6.88
C VAL A 180 8.47 10.96 -5.47
N ARG A 181 7.53 10.65 -4.57
CA ARG A 181 7.52 11.12 -3.17
C ARG A 181 8.00 10.09 -2.17
N THR A 182 7.74 8.82 -2.43
CA THR A 182 8.25 7.71 -1.61
C THR A 182 8.87 6.64 -2.50
N SER A 183 9.88 5.99 -1.97
CA SER A 183 10.57 4.87 -2.61
C SER A 183 10.72 3.77 -1.57
N ASP A 184 9.95 2.70 -1.75
CA ASP A 184 9.93 1.54 -0.87
C ASP A 184 10.64 0.39 -1.61
N PRO A 185 11.93 0.10 -1.30
CA PRO A 185 12.73 -0.89 -2.01
C PRO A 185 12.07 -2.26 -2.05
N GLY A 186 11.99 -2.86 -3.25
CA GLY A 186 11.34 -4.15 -3.47
C GLY A 186 9.81 -4.15 -3.40
N VAL A 187 9.18 -2.99 -3.15
CA VAL A 187 7.72 -2.85 -3.01
C VAL A 187 7.15 -1.86 -4.04
N GLY A 188 7.65 -0.61 -4.09
CA GLY A 188 7.14 0.35 -5.06
C GLY A 188 7.43 1.81 -4.79
N ASN A 189 6.74 2.68 -5.54
CA ASN A 189 6.82 4.13 -5.46
C ASN A 189 5.47 4.79 -5.18
N GLY A 190 5.47 5.77 -4.26
CA GLY A 190 4.41 6.77 -4.19
C GLY A 190 4.72 7.94 -5.10
N VAL A 191 3.78 8.30 -5.96
CA VAL A 191 3.93 9.32 -7.00
C VAL A 191 2.87 10.39 -6.83
N GLU A 192 3.25 11.67 -6.91
CA GLU A 192 2.35 12.82 -6.85
C GLU A 192 2.20 13.45 -8.24
N PHE A 193 0.97 13.69 -8.69
CA PHE A 193 0.66 14.41 -9.92
C PHE A 193 0.81 15.92 -9.72
N MET A 194 1.64 16.57 -10.53
CA MET A 194 2.00 17.97 -10.38
C MET A 194 1.23 18.90 -11.31
N GLY A 195 0.82 18.44 -12.49
CA GLY A 195 0.27 19.27 -13.58
C GLY A 195 -1.25 19.16 -13.78
N LEU A 196 -1.98 18.37 -12.96
CA LEU A 196 -3.42 18.25 -13.15
C LEU A 196 -4.16 19.49 -12.64
N THR A 197 -5.09 20.01 -13.46
CA THR A 197 -6.01 21.05 -13.04
C THR A 197 -6.98 20.54 -11.97
N PRO A 198 -7.57 21.42 -11.15
CA PRO A 198 -8.60 21.01 -10.19
C PRO A 198 -9.77 20.26 -10.83
N ALA A 199 -10.18 20.67 -12.02
CA ALA A 199 -11.24 19.98 -12.78
C ALA A 199 -10.83 18.57 -13.21
N THR A 200 -9.61 18.40 -13.72
CA THR A 200 -9.09 17.07 -14.09
C THR A 200 -8.92 16.16 -12.89
N LYS A 201 -8.46 16.69 -11.75
CA LYS A 201 -8.38 15.93 -10.49
C LYS A 201 -9.75 15.44 -10.03
N GLN A 202 -10.77 16.28 -10.13
CA GLN A 202 -12.13 15.88 -9.77
C GLN A 202 -12.66 14.81 -10.74
N ARG A 203 -12.47 14.98 -12.06
CA ARG A 203 -12.87 13.97 -13.05
C ARG A 203 -12.19 12.63 -12.81
N LEU A 204 -10.90 12.63 -12.47
CA LEU A 204 -10.20 11.40 -12.10
C LEU A 204 -10.82 10.76 -10.85
N GLN A 205 -11.15 11.57 -9.84
CA GLN A 205 -11.81 11.07 -8.64
C GLN A 205 -13.17 10.45 -8.95
N ASP A 206 -14.00 11.12 -9.76
CA ASP A 206 -15.33 10.63 -10.16
C ASP A 206 -15.23 9.32 -10.99
N HIS A 207 -14.21 9.20 -11.83
CA HIS A 207 -13.93 7.98 -12.57
C HIS A 207 -13.52 6.83 -11.64
N LEU A 208 -12.65 7.10 -10.67
CA LEU A 208 -12.21 6.12 -9.68
C LEU A 208 -13.38 5.65 -8.80
N ASP A 209 -14.29 6.54 -8.40
CA ASP A 209 -15.50 6.20 -7.64
C ASP A 209 -16.40 5.22 -8.41
N LYS A 210 -16.46 5.33 -9.74
CA LYS A 210 -17.24 4.42 -10.61
C LYS A 210 -16.62 3.03 -10.74
N ILE A 211 -15.29 2.95 -10.84
CA ILE A 211 -14.58 1.68 -11.05
C ILE A 211 -14.18 0.97 -9.76
N ASP A 212 -14.32 1.61 -8.59
CA ASP A 212 -14.02 1.02 -7.30
C ASP A 212 -15.16 0.07 -6.87
N PRO A 213 -14.92 -1.27 -6.86
CA PRO A 213 -15.97 -2.24 -6.55
C PRO A 213 -16.54 -2.08 -5.13
N LEU A 214 -15.76 -1.50 -4.20
CA LEU A 214 -16.23 -1.28 -2.83
C LEU A 214 -17.21 -0.12 -2.72
N ARG A 215 -17.24 0.80 -3.69
CA ARG A 215 -18.13 1.96 -3.73
C ARG A 215 -19.24 1.82 -4.76
N ALA A 216 -19.06 1.06 -5.84
CA ALA A 216 -20.09 0.81 -6.85
C ALA A 216 -21.39 0.25 -6.21
N ASN A 217 -21.27 -0.67 -5.25
CA ASN A 217 -22.42 -1.24 -4.50
C ASN A 217 -23.17 -0.23 -3.60
N VAL A 218 -22.57 0.92 -3.27
CA VAL A 218 -23.23 1.96 -2.46
C VAL A 218 -24.14 2.85 -3.33
N PHE A 219 -23.75 3.06 -4.59
CA PHE A 219 -24.55 3.84 -5.54
C PHE A 219 -25.79 3.08 -6.01
N GLU A 220 -25.68 1.76 -6.26
CA GLU A 220 -26.83 0.94 -6.65
C GLU A 220 -27.89 0.85 -5.54
N ARG A 221 -27.48 0.81 -4.27
CA ARG A 221 -28.42 0.83 -3.12
C ARG A 221 -29.12 2.18 -2.92
N LYS A 222 -28.56 3.29 -3.40
CA LYS A 222 -29.20 4.62 -3.33
C LYS A 222 -30.07 4.94 -4.53
N ALA A 223 -29.88 4.28 -5.66
CA ALA A 223 -30.70 4.44 -6.86
C ALA A 223 -31.92 3.51 -6.90
N GLY A 224 -32.06 2.60 -5.95
CA GLY A 224 -33.16 1.63 -5.84
C GLY A 224 -34.16 1.91 -4.71
N LEU A 225 -34.29 3.19 -4.29
CA LEU A 225 -35.35 3.67 -3.38
C LEU A 225 -36.26 4.69 -4.06
#